data_00b1e3dc0a19d052fbe62f10b3aec265
#
_entry.id   00b1e3dc0a19d052fbe62f10b3aec265
#
_cell.length_a   1.000
_cell.length_b   1.000
_cell.length_c   1.000
_cell.angle_alpha   90.00
_cell.angle_beta   90.00
_cell.angle_gamma   90.00
#
_symmetry.space_group_name_H-M   'P 1'
#
loop_
_entity.id
_entity.type
_entity.pdbx_description
1 polymer ?
#
loop_
_entity_poly.entity_id
_entity_poly.type
_entity_poly.pdbx_seq_one_letter_code
_entity_poly.pdbx_strand_id
1 'polypeptide(L)'
;MKSTRLITFWGLLLVLLLLPSGCGSRQAETVLDDVESYIQARPDSALTVLRALDTTTLNSQKLRAHYALLHAMALDKNWIDTTDAGVVMPAVKYYDRHRPIANRAKPYHYLGRIQFNGRHYAEAIVSFTRAREYAAGLDDDRFKALNEIALANTYNATSAYEEALSALEEAEPFGIRCQDTMVLYTIIFDKAQYLINLKRFHEADSLFKELVQEDNSFVRRFPGVLSSYALFLVTPPNQDYEKARALFEKVIHKSGTLGSEQYWSVYALCLANTGDVERAKKMLSQIENRKTARHTSTSHVQSLVAAKEKDYEQAYYYLQKNRDQLNIEVQERLRQSSVKAQRDYYLLQKESLQKENRMRSWIIALLLLLIAAAAIAAGTIIKRYREKVRRQNQALMEAVQDLLEKNEDLRQEYIHLGQENFKALSDLCNTYYKNEGRASQANVVCGEVRGLLKKMGLGNDQYPVLEQRVNEQFDQIMKHFRAEHPNHREPFYRTTCYLFAGFKTRTIALLLDLDEQEIYRLKWRIKNAVEQAKTSHQKDFLTLLTGPS
;
A
#
# COMPACT_ATOMS: atom_id res chain seq x y z
N MET A 1 -41.09 -63.97 -25.37
CA MET A 1 -39.85 -64.25 -24.61
C MET A 1 -38.60 -63.41 -25.00
N LYS A 2 -38.59 -62.66 -26.12
CA LYS A 2 -37.42 -61.81 -26.49
C LYS A 2 -37.49 -60.39 -25.93
N SER A 3 -38.69 -59.84 -25.67
CA SER A 3 -38.85 -58.46 -25.16
C SER A 3 -38.56 -58.30 -23.67
N THR A 4 -38.84 -59.29 -22.86
CA THR A 4 -38.55 -59.29 -21.42
C THR A 4 -37.06 -59.33 -21.10
N ARG A 5 -36.25 -60.00 -21.91
CA ARG A 5 -34.79 -60.03 -21.73
C ARG A 5 -34.10 -58.72 -22.09
N LEU A 6 -34.67 -57.95 -23.00
CA LEU A 6 -34.17 -56.62 -23.38
C LEU A 6 -34.40 -55.61 -22.29
N ILE A 7 -35.60 -55.61 -21.65
CA ILE A 7 -35.96 -54.70 -20.56
C ILE A 7 -35.12 -54.99 -19.31
N THR A 8 -34.86 -56.27 -18.98
CA THR A 8 -33.99 -56.67 -17.86
C THR A 8 -32.52 -56.31 -18.11
N PHE A 9 -32.05 -56.41 -19.38
CA PHE A 9 -30.67 -56.02 -19.73
C PHE A 9 -30.49 -54.49 -19.67
N TRP A 10 -31.45 -53.70 -20.15
CA TRP A 10 -31.40 -52.23 -20.02
C TRP A 10 -31.60 -51.76 -18.58
N GLY A 11 -32.41 -52.46 -17.79
CA GLY A 11 -32.57 -52.21 -16.34
C GLY A 11 -31.29 -52.52 -15.58
N LEU A 12 -30.58 -53.60 -15.90
CA LEU A 12 -29.28 -53.94 -15.29
C LEU A 12 -28.16 -52.99 -15.71
N LEU A 13 -28.19 -52.53 -16.98
CA LEU A 13 -27.24 -51.52 -17.50
C LEU A 13 -27.45 -50.18 -16.84
N LEU A 14 -28.72 -49.80 -16.58
CA LEU A 14 -29.06 -48.54 -15.88
C LEU A 14 -28.64 -48.61 -14.39
N VAL A 15 -28.76 -49.75 -13.74
CA VAL A 15 -28.30 -49.95 -12.36
C VAL A 15 -26.77 -50.02 -12.28
N LEU A 16 -26.07 -50.52 -13.30
CA LEU A 16 -24.59 -50.52 -13.36
C LEU A 16 -24.03 -49.13 -13.64
N LEU A 17 -24.79 -48.22 -14.28
CA LEU A 17 -24.42 -46.82 -14.51
C LEU A 17 -24.66 -45.93 -13.26
N LEU A 18 -25.32 -46.45 -12.21
CA LEU A 18 -25.62 -45.72 -10.99
C LEU A 18 -24.66 -46.04 -9.81
N LEU A 19 -23.63 -46.85 -10.04
CA LEU A 19 -22.59 -47.13 -9.04
C LEU A 19 -21.22 -47.12 -9.72
N PRO A 20 -20.23 -46.33 -9.36
CA PRO A 20 -19.81 -45.87 -8.05
C PRO A 20 -19.25 -44.43 -8.01
N SER A 21 -20.05 -43.42 -8.24
CA SER A 21 -19.60 -42.02 -8.04
C SER A 21 -19.59 -41.61 -6.57
N GLY A 22 -20.13 -42.41 -5.68
CA GLY A 22 -20.32 -42.06 -4.27
C GLY A 22 -19.16 -42.41 -3.33
N CYS A 23 -18.30 -43.36 -3.70
CA CYS A 23 -17.26 -43.82 -2.76
C CYS A 23 -16.07 -42.86 -2.70
N GLY A 24 -15.62 -42.31 -3.83
CA GLY A 24 -14.49 -41.37 -3.87
C GLY A 24 -14.82 -40.01 -3.23
N SER A 25 -16.05 -39.54 -3.36
CA SER A 25 -16.45 -38.25 -2.76
C SER A 25 -16.63 -38.29 -1.25
N ARG A 26 -17.10 -39.42 -0.69
CA ARG A 26 -17.13 -39.62 0.77
C ARG A 26 -15.73 -39.69 1.35
N GLN A 27 -14.82 -40.37 0.68
CA GLN A 27 -13.43 -40.45 1.10
C GLN A 27 -12.76 -39.08 1.05
N ALA A 28 -13.00 -38.27 0.00
CA ALA A 28 -12.51 -36.92 -0.09
C ALA A 28 -13.09 -35.98 1.02
N GLU A 29 -14.39 -36.10 1.34
CA GLU A 29 -15.02 -35.37 2.44
C GLU A 29 -14.35 -35.72 3.79
N THR A 30 -14.17 -36.99 4.10
CA THR A 30 -13.48 -37.46 5.32
C THR A 30 -12.06 -36.90 5.41
N VAL A 31 -11.30 -36.94 4.29
CA VAL A 31 -9.94 -36.38 4.26
C VAL A 31 -9.93 -34.90 4.53
N LEU A 32 -10.86 -34.13 3.95
CA LEU A 32 -10.96 -32.69 4.19
C LEU A 32 -11.34 -32.37 5.64
N ASP A 33 -12.30 -33.09 6.22
CA ASP A 33 -12.71 -32.94 7.62
C ASP A 33 -11.55 -33.26 8.57
N ASP A 34 -10.79 -34.34 8.30
CA ASP A 34 -9.59 -34.67 9.05
C ASP A 34 -8.52 -33.56 8.94
N VAL A 35 -8.24 -33.07 7.74
CA VAL A 35 -7.31 -31.96 7.52
C VAL A 35 -7.75 -30.72 8.30
N GLU A 36 -9.04 -30.35 8.27
CA GLU A 36 -9.57 -29.22 9.01
C GLU A 36 -9.30 -29.33 10.51
N SER A 37 -9.39 -30.53 11.07
CA SER A 37 -9.21 -30.77 12.51
C SER A 37 -7.79 -30.46 13.01
N TYR A 38 -6.76 -30.67 12.17
CA TYR A 38 -5.35 -30.51 12.59
C TYR A 38 -4.55 -29.44 11.85
N ILE A 39 -5.11 -28.78 10.84
CA ILE A 39 -4.39 -27.80 10.00
C ILE A 39 -3.80 -26.62 10.82
N GLN A 40 -4.40 -26.31 11.98
CA GLN A 40 -3.87 -25.27 12.87
C GLN A 40 -2.56 -25.72 13.54
N ALA A 41 -2.45 -26.98 13.91
CA ALA A 41 -1.32 -27.53 14.65
C ALA A 41 -0.20 -28.09 13.72
N ARG A 42 -0.59 -28.61 12.54
CA ARG A 42 0.32 -29.28 11.59
C ARG A 42 0.03 -28.83 10.15
N PRO A 43 0.29 -27.56 9.82
CA PRO A 43 -0.03 -27.00 8.51
C PRO A 43 0.79 -27.62 7.36
N ASP A 44 2.01 -28.07 7.61
CA ASP A 44 2.88 -28.78 6.67
C ASP A 44 2.30 -30.13 6.24
N SER A 45 1.85 -30.91 7.21
CA SER A 45 1.15 -32.18 6.97
C SER A 45 -0.16 -31.95 6.21
N ALA A 46 -0.93 -30.91 6.59
CA ALA A 46 -2.16 -30.54 5.92
C ALA A 46 -1.92 -30.20 4.44
N LEU A 47 -0.91 -29.39 4.15
CA LEU A 47 -0.55 -29.03 2.78
C LEU A 47 -0.13 -30.24 1.95
N THR A 48 0.62 -31.16 2.55
CA THR A 48 1.06 -32.40 1.88
C THR A 48 -0.14 -33.25 1.50
N VAL A 49 -1.09 -33.46 2.42
CA VAL A 49 -2.30 -34.23 2.18
C VAL A 49 -3.18 -33.58 1.11
N LEU A 50 -3.38 -32.25 1.20
CA LEU A 50 -4.18 -31.52 0.23
C LEU A 50 -3.58 -31.55 -1.19
N ARG A 51 -2.27 -31.51 -1.33
CA ARG A 51 -1.58 -31.65 -2.63
C ARG A 51 -1.66 -33.05 -3.22
N ALA A 52 -1.73 -34.07 -2.37
CA ALA A 52 -1.86 -35.45 -2.79
C ALA A 52 -3.30 -35.88 -3.11
N LEU A 53 -4.30 -35.05 -2.70
CA LEU A 53 -5.70 -35.35 -2.93
C LEU A 53 -6.04 -35.23 -4.43
N ASP A 54 -6.65 -36.32 -4.97
CA ASP A 54 -7.19 -36.29 -6.32
C ASP A 54 -8.39 -35.33 -6.42
N THR A 55 -8.17 -34.18 -7.02
CA THR A 55 -9.20 -33.12 -7.16
C THR A 55 -10.37 -33.53 -8.06
N THR A 56 -10.24 -34.60 -8.86
CA THR A 56 -11.34 -35.12 -9.68
C THR A 56 -12.45 -35.75 -8.82
N THR A 57 -12.11 -36.19 -7.59
CA THR A 57 -13.04 -36.74 -6.61
C THR A 57 -13.93 -35.67 -5.96
N LEU A 58 -13.57 -34.38 -6.11
CA LEU A 58 -14.33 -33.23 -5.59
C LEU A 58 -15.53 -32.91 -6.49
N ASN A 59 -16.50 -33.81 -6.53
CA ASN A 59 -17.62 -33.78 -7.46
C ASN A 59 -18.72 -32.73 -7.12
N SER A 60 -18.75 -32.19 -5.89
CA SER A 60 -19.71 -31.17 -5.46
C SER A 60 -19.07 -29.78 -5.30
N GLN A 61 -19.87 -28.73 -5.46
CA GLN A 61 -19.43 -27.36 -5.21
C GLN A 61 -18.99 -27.17 -3.74
N LYS A 62 -19.66 -27.85 -2.79
CA LYS A 62 -19.31 -27.84 -1.36
C LYS A 62 -17.90 -28.39 -1.14
N LEU A 63 -17.57 -29.57 -1.69
CA LEU A 63 -16.25 -30.18 -1.52
C LEU A 63 -15.14 -29.34 -2.17
N ARG A 64 -15.39 -28.79 -3.37
CA ARG A 64 -14.45 -27.88 -4.01
C ARG A 64 -14.22 -26.60 -3.20
N ALA A 65 -15.26 -26.09 -2.58
CA ALA A 65 -15.17 -24.91 -1.72
C ALA A 65 -14.40 -25.21 -0.43
N HIS A 66 -14.67 -26.35 0.20
CA HIS A 66 -13.96 -26.80 1.40
C HIS A 66 -12.48 -27.02 1.13
N TYR A 67 -12.16 -27.76 0.06
CA TYR A 67 -10.77 -27.93 -0.39
C TYR A 67 -10.08 -26.60 -0.66
N ALA A 68 -10.71 -25.69 -1.41
CA ALA A 68 -10.14 -24.38 -1.74
C ALA A 68 -9.83 -23.54 -0.49
N LEU A 69 -10.72 -23.57 0.50
CA LEU A 69 -10.50 -22.88 1.78
C LEU A 69 -9.32 -23.49 2.54
N LEU A 70 -9.30 -24.81 2.71
CA LEU A 70 -8.23 -25.49 3.44
C LEU A 70 -6.88 -25.37 2.72
N HIS A 71 -6.88 -25.40 1.39
CA HIS A 71 -5.66 -25.23 0.60
C HIS A 71 -5.08 -23.82 0.75
N ALA A 72 -5.92 -22.77 0.64
CA ALA A 72 -5.49 -21.40 0.88
C ALA A 72 -4.96 -21.22 2.32
N MET A 73 -5.65 -21.79 3.30
CA MET A 73 -5.25 -21.80 4.70
C MET A 73 -3.91 -22.52 4.92
N ALA A 74 -3.71 -23.70 4.30
CA ALA A 74 -2.47 -24.44 4.41
C ALA A 74 -1.29 -23.70 3.77
N LEU A 75 -1.48 -23.05 2.62
CA LEU A 75 -0.46 -22.22 1.98
C LEU A 75 -0.04 -21.08 2.89
N ASP A 76 -0.99 -20.29 3.39
CA ASP A 76 -0.71 -19.15 4.28
C ASP A 76 0.05 -19.58 5.54
N LYS A 77 -0.38 -20.66 6.19
CA LYS A 77 0.26 -21.17 7.42
C LYS A 77 1.65 -21.78 7.21
N ASN A 78 1.96 -22.19 6.00
CA ASN A 78 3.29 -22.65 5.61
C ASN A 78 4.17 -21.51 5.03
N TRP A 79 3.75 -20.25 5.17
CA TRP A 79 4.48 -19.08 4.68
C TRP A 79 4.72 -19.10 3.16
N ILE A 80 3.79 -19.72 2.42
CA ILE A 80 3.81 -19.73 0.96
C ILE A 80 2.95 -18.58 0.46
N ASP A 81 3.60 -17.52 0.03
CA ASP A 81 2.97 -16.28 -0.43
C ASP A 81 2.35 -16.46 -1.81
N THR A 82 1.18 -17.08 -1.87
CA THR A 82 0.42 -17.15 -3.12
C THR A 82 -0.23 -15.79 -3.44
N THR A 83 -0.23 -15.44 -4.73
CA THR A 83 -0.88 -14.23 -5.26
C THR A 83 -2.06 -14.57 -6.18
N ASP A 84 -2.31 -15.85 -6.41
CA ASP A 84 -3.43 -16.33 -7.24
C ASP A 84 -4.71 -16.45 -6.41
N ALA A 85 -5.62 -15.49 -6.59
CA ALA A 85 -6.94 -15.52 -5.97
C ALA A 85 -7.79 -16.74 -6.40
N GLY A 86 -7.48 -17.38 -7.54
CA GLY A 86 -8.13 -18.59 -8.01
C GLY A 86 -8.12 -19.73 -7.00
N VAL A 87 -7.10 -19.77 -6.13
CA VAL A 87 -6.96 -20.77 -5.07
C VAL A 87 -8.14 -20.76 -4.10
N VAL A 88 -8.63 -19.59 -3.68
CA VAL A 88 -9.69 -19.43 -2.66
C VAL A 88 -11.06 -19.07 -3.25
N MET A 89 -11.11 -18.62 -4.50
CA MET A 89 -12.37 -18.16 -5.13
C MET A 89 -13.50 -19.19 -5.16
N PRO A 90 -13.26 -20.53 -5.31
CA PRO A 90 -14.33 -21.51 -5.18
C PRO A 90 -15.01 -21.46 -3.80
N ALA A 91 -14.24 -21.23 -2.72
CA ALA A 91 -14.78 -21.08 -1.37
C ALA A 91 -15.59 -19.78 -1.25
N VAL A 92 -15.04 -18.64 -1.68
CA VAL A 92 -15.75 -17.35 -1.65
C VAL A 92 -17.09 -17.44 -2.38
N LYS A 93 -17.10 -17.96 -3.64
CA LYS A 93 -18.32 -18.07 -4.45
C LYS A 93 -19.36 -19.00 -3.83
N TYR A 94 -18.93 -20.08 -3.20
CA TYR A 94 -19.83 -21.03 -2.56
C TYR A 94 -20.47 -20.45 -1.30
N TYR A 95 -19.65 -19.96 -0.35
CA TYR A 95 -20.13 -19.47 0.93
C TYR A 95 -20.92 -18.17 0.80
N ASP A 96 -20.71 -17.34 -0.22
CA ASP A 96 -21.54 -16.17 -0.50
C ASP A 96 -23.00 -16.51 -0.77
N ARG A 97 -23.27 -17.71 -1.26
CA ARG A 97 -24.63 -18.18 -1.63
C ARG A 97 -25.26 -19.06 -0.57
N HIS A 98 -24.51 -19.47 0.44
CA HIS A 98 -24.96 -20.46 1.44
C HIS A 98 -24.92 -19.88 2.85
N ARG A 99 -25.80 -20.41 3.72
CA ARG A 99 -25.81 -20.06 5.15
C ARG A 99 -25.11 -21.15 5.97
N PRO A 100 -24.62 -20.87 7.20
CA PRO A 100 -24.70 -19.56 7.88
C PRO A 100 -23.75 -18.52 7.27
N ILE A 101 -24.12 -17.23 7.41
CA ILE A 101 -23.37 -16.10 6.87
C ILE A 101 -21.95 -16.02 7.47
N ALA A 102 -21.80 -16.42 8.73
CA ALA A 102 -20.51 -16.43 9.43
C ALA A 102 -19.44 -17.30 8.72
N ASN A 103 -19.84 -18.34 7.99
CA ASN A 103 -18.90 -19.18 7.22
C ASN A 103 -18.19 -18.42 6.08
N ARG A 104 -18.62 -17.21 5.75
CA ARG A 104 -17.96 -16.34 4.76
C ARG A 104 -16.68 -15.69 5.33
N ALA A 105 -16.53 -15.62 6.64
CA ALA A 105 -15.43 -14.91 7.28
C ALA A 105 -14.06 -15.46 6.86
N LYS A 106 -13.83 -16.77 7.00
CA LYS A 106 -12.54 -17.40 6.64
C LYS A 106 -12.20 -17.29 5.15
N PRO A 107 -13.11 -17.58 4.18
CA PRO A 107 -12.86 -17.35 2.77
C PRO A 107 -12.42 -15.93 2.42
N TYR A 108 -13.08 -14.91 2.98
CA TYR A 108 -12.70 -13.53 2.75
C TYR A 108 -11.39 -13.14 3.41
N HIS A 109 -11.09 -13.69 4.58
CA HIS A 109 -9.80 -13.49 5.23
C HIS A 109 -8.66 -14.00 4.34
N TYR A 110 -8.74 -15.25 3.85
CA TYR A 110 -7.69 -15.80 2.99
C TYR A 110 -7.64 -15.16 1.61
N LEU A 111 -8.78 -14.67 1.08
CA LEU A 111 -8.77 -13.80 -0.10
C LEU A 111 -7.97 -12.53 0.16
N GLY A 112 -8.19 -11.89 1.31
CA GLY A 112 -7.44 -10.72 1.75
C GLY A 112 -5.94 -10.99 1.88
N ARG A 113 -5.56 -12.16 2.44
CA ARG A 113 -4.15 -12.60 2.52
C ARG A 113 -3.50 -12.73 1.15
N ILE A 114 -4.16 -13.38 0.21
CA ILE A 114 -3.68 -13.56 -1.18
C ILE A 114 -3.54 -12.21 -1.89
N GLN A 115 -4.52 -11.32 -1.71
CA GLN A 115 -4.49 -9.97 -2.27
C GLN A 115 -3.37 -9.14 -1.65
N PHE A 116 -3.14 -9.25 -0.35
CA PHE A 116 -2.02 -8.61 0.35
C PHE A 116 -0.67 -9.07 -0.22
N ASN A 117 -0.47 -10.37 -0.39
CA ASN A 117 0.74 -10.94 -0.98
C ASN A 117 0.96 -10.44 -2.42
N GLY A 118 -0.13 -10.28 -3.19
CA GLY A 118 -0.13 -9.67 -4.52
C GLY A 118 0.04 -8.14 -4.53
N ARG A 119 0.19 -7.51 -3.36
CA ARG A 119 0.23 -6.04 -3.17
C ARG A 119 -1.05 -5.33 -3.66
N HIS A 120 -2.14 -6.07 -3.70
CA HIS A 120 -3.47 -5.54 -3.98
C HIS A 120 -4.12 -5.06 -2.68
N TYR A 121 -3.49 -4.05 -2.03
CA TYR A 121 -3.81 -3.65 -0.66
C TYR A 121 -5.23 -3.13 -0.49
N ALA A 122 -5.75 -2.39 -1.46
CA ALA A 122 -7.11 -1.88 -1.38
C ALA A 122 -8.15 -2.99 -1.42
N GLU A 123 -7.96 -3.99 -2.31
CA GLU A 123 -8.82 -5.17 -2.37
C GLU A 123 -8.68 -6.02 -1.09
N ALA A 124 -7.47 -6.11 -0.54
CA ALA A 124 -7.21 -6.81 0.72
C ALA A 124 -7.96 -6.15 1.89
N ILE A 125 -7.94 -4.81 2.00
CA ILE A 125 -8.71 -4.06 3.01
C ILE A 125 -10.20 -4.41 2.89
N VAL A 126 -10.76 -4.39 1.68
CA VAL A 126 -12.17 -4.74 1.46
C VAL A 126 -12.45 -6.18 1.90
N SER A 127 -11.57 -7.12 1.56
CA SER A 127 -11.75 -8.53 1.91
C SER A 127 -11.65 -8.76 3.42
N PHE A 128 -10.68 -8.17 4.11
CA PHE A 128 -10.57 -8.26 5.57
C PHE A 128 -11.72 -7.55 6.30
N THR A 129 -12.20 -6.41 5.78
CA THR A 129 -13.37 -5.73 6.33
C THR A 129 -14.62 -6.61 6.23
N ARG A 130 -14.83 -7.28 5.09
CA ARG A 130 -15.92 -8.26 4.96
C ARG A 130 -15.74 -9.46 5.89
N ALA A 131 -14.50 -9.95 6.04
CA ALA A 131 -14.20 -11.00 6.99
C ALA A 131 -14.55 -10.59 8.43
N ARG A 132 -14.24 -9.34 8.85
CA ARG A 132 -14.63 -8.74 10.13
C ARG A 132 -16.14 -8.76 10.32
N GLU A 133 -16.89 -8.25 9.35
CA GLU A 133 -18.36 -8.19 9.41
C GLU A 133 -18.98 -9.60 9.59
N TYR A 134 -18.49 -10.58 8.82
CA TYR A 134 -18.98 -11.96 8.91
C TYR A 134 -18.50 -12.67 10.18
N ALA A 135 -17.34 -12.34 10.70
CA ALA A 135 -16.78 -12.89 11.92
C ALA A 135 -17.54 -12.45 13.19
N ALA A 136 -18.35 -11.40 13.12
CA ALA A 136 -19.16 -10.96 14.25
C ALA A 136 -20.06 -12.09 14.81
N GLY A 137 -20.53 -13.00 13.95
CA GLY A 137 -21.33 -14.16 14.32
C GLY A 137 -20.55 -15.44 14.68
N LEU A 138 -19.20 -15.39 14.72
CA LEU A 138 -18.35 -16.51 15.11
C LEU A 138 -17.97 -16.42 16.59
N ASP A 139 -17.92 -17.57 17.26
CA ASP A 139 -17.30 -17.71 18.58
C ASP A 139 -15.83 -18.15 18.41
N ASP A 140 -15.03 -17.29 17.76
CA ASP A 140 -13.61 -17.53 17.46
C ASP A 140 -12.85 -16.21 17.61
N ASP A 141 -12.59 -15.82 18.86
CA ASP A 141 -11.86 -14.58 19.17
C ASP A 141 -10.44 -14.59 18.61
N ARG A 142 -9.81 -15.77 18.52
CA ARG A 142 -8.49 -15.89 17.88
C ARG A 142 -8.54 -15.50 16.41
N PHE A 143 -9.52 -15.99 15.66
CA PHE A 143 -9.71 -15.62 14.26
C PHE A 143 -10.01 -14.13 14.11
N LYS A 144 -10.88 -13.57 14.98
CA LYS A 144 -11.18 -12.12 14.98
C LYS A 144 -9.91 -11.29 15.16
N ALA A 145 -9.08 -11.61 16.16
CA ALA A 145 -7.81 -10.93 16.40
C ALA A 145 -6.88 -11.02 15.18
N LEU A 146 -6.71 -12.21 14.61
CA LEU A 146 -5.85 -12.43 13.44
C LEU A 146 -6.33 -11.66 12.19
N ASN A 147 -7.65 -11.52 12.03
CA ASN A 147 -8.20 -10.73 10.93
C ASN A 147 -7.91 -9.24 11.11
N GLU A 148 -8.05 -8.71 12.33
CA GLU A 148 -7.72 -7.31 12.63
C GLU A 148 -6.23 -7.03 12.47
N ILE A 149 -5.36 -7.93 12.90
CA ILE A 149 -3.91 -7.86 12.66
C ILE A 149 -3.61 -7.81 11.16
N ALA A 150 -4.25 -8.67 10.35
CA ALA A 150 -4.05 -8.69 8.91
C ALA A 150 -4.54 -7.38 8.24
N LEU A 151 -5.64 -6.84 8.71
CA LEU A 151 -6.15 -5.53 8.27
C LEU A 151 -5.20 -4.40 8.66
N ALA A 152 -4.71 -4.38 9.90
CA ALA A 152 -3.74 -3.42 10.40
C ALA A 152 -2.44 -3.45 9.57
N ASN A 153 -1.91 -4.65 9.29
CA ASN A 153 -0.74 -4.83 8.43
C ASN A 153 -0.98 -4.30 7.00
N THR A 154 -2.21 -4.40 6.53
CA THR A 154 -2.57 -3.89 5.19
C THR A 154 -2.63 -2.36 5.19
N TYR A 155 -3.19 -1.74 6.22
CA TYR A 155 -3.14 -0.30 6.41
C TYR A 155 -1.70 0.23 6.56
N ASN A 156 -0.86 -0.46 7.34
CA ASN A 156 0.55 -0.12 7.44
C ASN A 156 1.27 -0.18 6.08
N ALA A 157 1.00 -1.20 5.26
CA ALA A 157 1.58 -1.32 3.92
C ALA A 157 1.18 -0.17 2.97
N THR A 158 0.07 0.52 3.26
CA THR A 158 -0.38 1.73 2.55
C THR A 158 0.00 3.03 3.26
N SER A 159 0.78 2.95 4.34
CA SER A 159 1.18 4.08 5.19
C SER A 159 0.02 4.77 5.92
N ALA A 160 -1.12 4.12 6.04
CA ALA A 160 -2.28 4.54 6.83
C ALA A 160 -2.10 4.08 8.29
N TYR A 161 -1.17 4.74 9.01
CA TYR A 161 -0.67 4.27 10.30
C TYR A 161 -1.68 4.44 11.44
N GLU A 162 -2.49 5.49 11.40
CA GLU A 162 -3.58 5.72 12.35
C GLU A 162 -4.66 4.63 12.25
N GLU A 163 -5.06 4.30 11.02
CA GLU A 163 -6.02 3.23 10.76
C GLU A 163 -5.44 1.86 11.13
N ALA A 164 -4.14 1.66 10.90
CA ALA A 164 -3.44 0.45 11.32
C ALA A 164 -3.44 0.31 12.85
N LEU A 165 -3.15 1.38 13.57
CA LEU A 165 -3.17 1.39 15.03
C LEU A 165 -4.58 1.14 15.57
N SER A 166 -5.60 1.80 15.02
CA SER A 166 -7.01 1.58 15.37
C SER A 166 -7.44 0.12 15.18
N ALA A 167 -7.03 -0.52 14.06
CA ALA A 167 -7.33 -1.93 13.84
C ALA A 167 -6.66 -2.85 14.89
N LEU A 168 -5.46 -2.52 15.38
CA LEU A 168 -4.82 -3.26 16.47
C LEU A 168 -5.47 -3.01 17.82
N GLU A 169 -6.02 -1.82 18.05
CA GLU A 169 -6.84 -1.52 19.23
C GLU A 169 -8.13 -2.36 19.24
N GLU A 170 -8.75 -2.55 18.09
CA GLU A 170 -9.89 -3.48 17.94
C GLU A 170 -9.47 -4.96 18.09
N ALA A 171 -8.25 -5.33 17.70
CA ALA A 171 -7.73 -6.70 17.86
C ALA A 171 -7.46 -7.07 19.32
N GLU A 172 -7.04 -6.12 20.15
CA GLU A 172 -6.54 -6.37 21.50
C GLU A 172 -7.53 -7.07 22.42
N PRO A 173 -8.81 -6.66 22.54
CA PRO A 173 -9.78 -7.36 23.37
C PRO A 173 -10.03 -8.81 22.91
N PHE A 174 -9.92 -9.08 21.62
CA PHE A 174 -10.00 -10.45 21.10
C PHE A 174 -8.72 -11.24 21.43
N GLY A 175 -7.56 -10.61 21.31
CA GLY A 175 -6.26 -11.20 21.68
C GLY A 175 -6.21 -11.61 23.15
N ILE A 176 -6.76 -10.78 24.03
CA ILE A 176 -6.85 -11.09 25.47
C ILE A 176 -7.81 -12.26 25.71
N ARG A 177 -9.00 -12.26 25.11
CA ARG A 177 -10.01 -13.31 25.35
C ARG A 177 -9.64 -14.67 24.78
N CYS A 178 -8.92 -14.71 23.66
CA CYS A 178 -8.48 -15.97 23.06
C CYS A 178 -7.35 -16.67 23.83
N GLN A 179 -6.78 -16.02 24.85
CA GLN A 179 -5.69 -16.54 25.71
C GLN A 179 -4.45 -17.02 24.92
N ASP A 180 -4.30 -16.58 23.68
CA ASP A 180 -3.11 -16.87 22.86
C ASP A 180 -2.08 -15.77 23.03
N THR A 181 -1.09 -16.01 23.88
CA THR A 181 -0.03 -15.04 24.17
C THR A 181 0.76 -14.64 22.92
N MET A 182 0.85 -15.53 21.91
CA MET A 182 1.52 -15.20 20.65
C MET A 182 0.73 -14.14 19.85
N VAL A 183 -0.60 -14.23 19.84
CA VAL A 183 -1.47 -13.24 19.21
C VAL A 183 -1.33 -11.88 19.92
N LEU A 184 -1.38 -11.89 21.26
CA LEU A 184 -1.26 -10.67 22.06
C LEU A 184 0.11 -9.98 21.83
N TYR A 185 1.20 -10.72 21.89
CA TYR A 185 2.53 -10.15 21.63
C TYR A 185 2.72 -9.69 20.19
N THR A 186 2.05 -10.32 19.22
CA THR A 186 2.03 -9.81 17.84
C THR A 186 1.35 -8.45 17.78
N ILE A 187 0.22 -8.26 18.47
CA ILE A 187 -0.48 -6.97 18.55
C ILE A 187 0.43 -5.91 19.15
N ILE A 188 1.08 -6.20 20.28
CA ILE A 188 2.00 -5.28 20.97
C ILE A 188 3.17 -4.91 20.05
N PHE A 189 3.75 -5.89 19.37
CA PHE A 189 4.86 -5.68 18.44
C PHE A 189 4.46 -4.80 17.26
N ASP A 190 3.34 -5.09 16.61
CA ASP A 190 2.86 -4.31 15.47
C ASP A 190 2.46 -2.89 15.90
N LYS A 191 1.83 -2.72 17.09
CA LYS A 191 1.59 -1.40 17.69
C LYS A 191 2.88 -0.59 17.83
N ALA A 192 3.94 -1.20 18.39
CA ALA A 192 5.23 -0.54 18.54
C ALA A 192 5.80 -0.08 17.19
N GLN A 193 5.70 -0.91 16.14
CA GLN A 193 6.15 -0.58 14.79
C GLN A 193 5.37 0.61 14.19
N TYR A 194 4.04 0.64 14.37
CA TYR A 194 3.20 1.72 13.81
C TYR A 194 3.39 3.02 14.57
N LEU A 195 3.58 2.98 15.87
CA LEU A 195 3.91 4.14 16.69
C LEU A 195 5.22 4.80 16.27
N ILE A 196 6.23 4.04 15.81
CA ILE A 196 7.46 4.58 15.24
C ILE A 196 7.14 5.43 13.99
N ASN A 197 6.31 4.90 13.08
CA ASN A 197 5.92 5.60 11.87
C ASN A 197 5.13 6.88 12.17
N LEU A 198 4.32 6.88 13.25
CA LEU A 198 3.61 8.04 13.78
C LEU A 198 4.49 8.99 14.62
N LYS A 199 5.79 8.69 14.76
CA LYS A 199 6.76 9.43 15.59
C LYS A 199 6.39 9.49 17.10
N ARG A 200 5.56 8.57 17.57
CA ARG A 200 5.19 8.39 18.98
C ARG A 200 6.24 7.51 19.69
N PHE A 201 7.50 7.98 19.67
CA PHE A 201 8.67 7.18 20.04
C PHE A 201 8.65 6.70 21.49
N HIS A 202 8.16 7.51 22.43
CA HIS A 202 8.10 7.12 23.84
C HIS A 202 7.17 5.91 24.08
N GLU A 203 6.03 5.90 23.42
CA GLU A 203 5.08 4.79 23.51
C GLU A 203 5.63 3.53 22.84
N ALA A 204 6.26 3.69 21.66
CA ALA A 204 6.92 2.57 20.98
C ALA A 204 8.01 1.94 21.85
N ASP A 205 8.85 2.75 22.51
CA ASP A 205 9.91 2.29 23.42
C ASP A 205 9.35 1.51 24.62
N SER A 206 8.24 1.98 25.19
CA SER A 206 7.55 1.30 26.29
C SER A 206 7.11 -0.11 25.88
N LEU A 207 6.46 -0.24 24.72
CA LEU A 207 6.01 -1.52 24.20
C LEU A 207 7.17 -2.46 23.85
N PHE A 208 8.25 -1.94 23.26
CA PHE A 208 9.45 -2.77 23.02
C PHE A 208 10.09 -3.25 24.31
N LYS A 209 10.19 -2.41 25.34
CA LYS A 209 10.72 -2.81 26.64
C LYS A 209 9.88 -3.90 27.29
N GLU A 210 8.57 -3.84 27.16
CA GLU A 210 7.66 -4.91 27.60
C GLU A 210 7.95 -6.22 26.84
N LEU A 211 8.08 -6.17 25.52
CA LEU A 211 8.34 -7.35 24.70
C LEU A 211 9.69 -8.02 24.97
N VAL A 212 10.75 -7.22 25.22
CA VAL A 212 12.12 -7.75 25.34
C VAL A 212 12.52 -8.14 26.77
N GLN A 213 11.58 -8.18 27.70
CA GLN A 213 11.83 -8.70 29.05
C GLN A 213 12.43 -10.11 29.00
N GLU A 214 13.21 -10.44 30.03
CA GLU A 214 13.86 -11.75 30.13
C GLU A 214 12.81 -12.87 30.09
N ASP A 215 13.12 -13.94 29.37
CA ASP A 215 12.28 -15.15 29.20
C ASP A 215 10.98 -15.01 28.39
N ASN A 216 10.76 -13.93 27.65
CA ASN A 216 9.59 -13.82 26.81
C ASN A 216 9.57 -14.91 25.70
N SER A 217 8.53 -15.74 25.72
CA SER A 217 8.35 -16.85 24.76
C SER A 217 8.22 -16.38 23.31
N PHE A 218 7.64 -15.20 23.08
CA PHE A 218 7.51 -14.58 21.76
C PHE A 218 8.88 -14.21 21.18
N VAL A 219 9.75 -13.57 21.97
CA VAL A 219 11.12 -13.22 21.55
C VAL A 219 11.99 -14.47 21.35
N ARG A 220 11.74 -15.54 22.12
CA ARG A 220 12.41 -16.84 21.88
C ARG A 220 12.04 -17.43 20.53
N ARG A 221 10.77 -17.35 20.16
CA ARG A 221 10.24 -17.87 18.89
C ARG A 221 10.56 -16.95 17.71
N PHE A 222 10.52 -15.64 17.93
CA PHE A 222 10.73 -14.61 16.91
C PHE A 222 11.88 -13.65 17.32
N PRO A 223 13.14 -14.08 17.23
CA PRO A 223 14.29 -13.23 17.62
C PRO A 223 14.36 -11.91 16.84
N GLY A 224 13.76 -11.84 15.66
CA GLY A 224 13.65 -10.62 14.86
C GLY A 224 13.00 -9.42 15.56
N VAL A 225 12.22 -9.65 16.63
CA VAL A 225 11.71 -8.60 17.51
C VAL A 225 12.84 -7.77 18.11
N LEU A 226 13.92 -8.41 18.54
CA LEU A 226 15.12 -7.73 19.03
C LEU A 226 15.79 -6.90 17.94
N SER A 227 15.82 -7.41 16.70
CA SER A 227 16.34 -6.64 15.55
C SER A 227 15.50 -5.41 15.24
N SER A 228 14.18 -5.52 15.38
CA SER A 228 13.27 -4.38 15.20
C SER A 228 13.44 -3.34 16.30
N TYR A 229 13.62 -3.76 17.54
CA TYR A 229 13.94 -2.84 18.64
C TYR A 229 15.31 -2.19 18.44
N ALA A 230 16.31 -2.93 17.99
CA ALA A 230 17.62 -2.38 17.66
C ALA A 230 17.53 -1.32 16.53
N LEU A 231 16.72 -1.57 15.49
CA LEU A 231 16.46 -0.60 14.43
C LEU A 231 15.82 0.68 14.99
N PHE A 232 14.84 0.56 15.88
CA PHE A 232 14.22 1.70 16.56
C PHE A 232 15.25 2.51 17.38
N LEU A 233 16.12 1.85 18.12
CA LEU A 233 17.15 2.50 18.95
C LEU A 233 18.15 3.30 18.10
N VAL A 234 18.40 2.91 16.85
CA VAL A 234 19.28 3.64 15.92
C VAL A 234 18.56 4.84 15.27
N THR A 235 17.23 4.79 15.19
CA THR A 235 16.45 5.84 14.55
C THR A 235 16.48 7.14 15.39
N PRO A 236 16.70 8.33 14.76
CA PRO A 236 16.60 9.59 15.49
C PRO A 236 15.22 9.78 16.15
N PRO A 237 15.16 10.32 17.37
CA PRO A 237 16.23 10.95 18.14
C PRO A 237 17.06 10.02 19.02
N ASN A 238 16.78 8.71 19.06
CA ASN A 238 17.35 7.78 20.04
C ASN A 238 18.87 7.60 19.88
N GLN A 239 19.32 7.16 18.69
CA GLN A 239 20.74 6.97 18.31
C GLN A 239 21.60 6.19 19.33
N ASP A 240 20.99 5.22 20.03
CA ASP A 240 21.66 4.34 20.98
C ASP A 240 22.29 3.13 20.25
N TYR A 241 23.44 3.39 19.62
CA TYR A 241 24.14 2.39 18.80
C TYR A 241 24.73 1.23 19.61
N GLU A 242 25.15 1.48 20.86
CA GLU A 242 25.70 0.44 21.72
C GLU A 242 24.64 -0.59 22.11
N LYS A 243 23.49 -0.13 22.59
CA LYS A 243 22.39 -1.02 22.95
C LYS A 243 21.83 -1.74 21.73
N ALA A 244 21.70 -1.05 20.60
CA ALA A 244 21.26 -1.65 19.35
C ALA A 244 22.22 -2.75 18.88
N ARG A 245 23.54 -2.50 18.95
CA ARG A 245 24.58 -3.49 18.64
C ARG A 245 24.44 -4.74 19.50
N ALA A 246 24.31 -4.58 20.81
CA ALA A 246 24.16 -5.70 21.75
C ALA A 246 22.91 -6.55 21.43
N LEU A 247 21.79 -5.92 21.03
CA LEU A 247 20.58 -6.63 20.62
C LEU A 247 20.80 -7.43 19.33
N PHE A 248 21.45 -6.86 18.32
CA PHE A 248 21.79 -7.58 17.09
C PHE A 248 22.71 -8.76 17.35
N GLU A 249 23.74 -8.58 18.19
CA GLU A 249 24.66 -9.65 18.58
C GLU A 249 23.93 -10.78 19.32
N LYS A 250 22.95 -10.45 20.19
CA LYS A 250 22.09 -11.44 20.86
C LYS A 250 21.25 -12.24 19.84
N VAL A 251 20.73 -11.59 18.79
CA VAL A 251 20.00 -12.29 17.70
C VAL A 251 20.93 -13.21 16.93
N ILE A 252 22.10 -12.72 16.52
CA ILE A 252 23.09 -13.51 15.77
C ILE A 252 23.50 -14.75 16.56
N HIS A 253 23.76 -14.59 17.86
CA HIS A 253 24.13 -15.70 18.76
C HIS A 253 23.02 -16.76 18.85
N LYS A 254 21.74 -16.33 18.87
CA LYS A 254 20.59 -17.24 19.00
C LYS A 254 20.19 -17.94 17.71
N SER A 255 20.20 -17.24 16.59
CA SER A 255 19.62 -17.70 15.32
C SER A 255 20.63 -17.87 14.19
N GLY A 256 21.88 -17.46 14.39
CA GLY A 256 22.92 -17.46 13.36
C GLY A 256 22.74 -16.40 12.27
N THR A 257 21.59 -15.69 12.23
CA THR A 257 21.26 -14.71 11.20
C THR A 257 20.37 -13.59 11.73
N LEU A 258 20.43 -12.42 11.10
CA LEU A 258 19.49 -11.32 11.35
C LEU A 258 18.22 -11.40 10.48
N GLY A 259 18.15 -12.35 9.54
CA GLY A 259 17.00 -12.60 8.69
C GLY A 259 16.86 -11.63 7.51
N SER A 260 17.01 -10.33 7.67
CA SER A 260 16.88 -9.35 6.59
C SER A 260 18.18 -8.58 6.33
N GLU A 261 18.40 -8.18 5.08
CA GLU A 261 19.55 -7.33 4.69
C GLU A 261 19.47 -5.94 5.34
N GLN A 262 18.29 -5.43 5.59
CA GLN A 262 18.09 -4.18 6.32
C GLN A 262 18.72 -4.25 7.71
N TYR A 263 18.45 -5.32 8.47
CA TYR A 263 19.02 -5.48 9.81
C TYR A 263 20.54 -5.63 9.77
N TRP A 264 21.09 -6.34 8.79
CA TRP A 264 22.52 -6.44 8.59
C TRP A 264 23.16 -5.07 8.28
N SER A 265 22.48 -4.25 7.45
CA SER A 265 22.95 -2.89 7.14
C SER A 265 22.95 -2.00 8.38
N VAL A 266 21.87 -2.04 9.17
CA VAL A 266 21.78 -1.26 10.41
C VAL A 266 22.77 -1.75 11.46
N TYR A 267 23.02 -3.06 11.55
CA TYR A 267 24.06 -3.60 12.40
C TYR A 267 25.45 -3.10 11.98
N ALA A 268 25.73 -3.01 10.68
CA ALA A 268 26.96 -2.39 10.18
C ALA A 268 27.07 -0.91 10.61
N LEU A 269 25.96 -0.16 10.60
CA LEU A 269 25.94 1.21 11.13
C LEU A 269 26.26 1.25 12.63
N CYS A 270 25.73 0.32 13.41
CA CYS A 270 26.08 0.20 14.84
C CYS A 270 27.57 -0.07 15.02
N LEU A 271 28.13 -1.04 14.29
CA LEU A 271 29.57 -1.33 14.32
C LEU A 271 30.42 -0.10 14.00
N ALA A 272 30.07 0.63 12.94
CA ALA A 272 30.80 1.85 12.58
C ALA A 272 30.72 2.93 13.66
N ASN A 273 29.57 3.08 14.35
CA ASN A 273 29.40 4.07 15.40
C ASN A 273 30.01 3.66 16.74
N THR A 274 30.24 2.37 16.94
CA THR A 274 30.92 1.83 18.14
C THR A 274 32.41 1.50 17.90
N GLY A 275 32.99 2.00 16.79
CA GLY A 275 34.45 1.97 16.56
C GLY A 275 34.93 0.86 15.61
N ASP A 276 34.08 -0.06 15.18
CA ASP A 276 34.45 -1.20 14.30
C ASP A 276 34.10 -0.93 12.83
N VAL A 277 34.70 0.12 12.26
CA VAL A 277 34.40 0.62 10.91
C VAL A 277 34.78 -0.40 9.82
N GLU A 278 35.95 -1.06 9.97
CA GLU A 278 36.41 -2.01 8.96
C GLU A 278 35.48 -3.22 8.84
N ARG A 279 34.97 -3.72 9.97
CA ARG A 279 33.99 -4.81 9.95
C ARG A 279 32.65 -4.37 9.35
N ALA A 280 32.24 -3.13 9.60
CA ALA A 280 31.05 -2.55 9.01
C ALA A 280 31.14 -2.49 7.46
N LYS A 281 32.26 -2.01 6.92
CA LYS A 281 32.51 -1.95 5.47
C LYS A 281 32.49 -3.33 4.83
N LYS A 282 33.22 -4.28 5.40
CA LYS A 282 33.26 -5.65 4.90
C LYS A 282 31.86 -6.25 4.84
N MET A 283 31.03 -5.98 5.83
CA MET A 283 29.65 -6.45 5.86
C MET A 283 28.80 -5.78 4.76
N LEU A 284 28.89 -4.46 4.61
CA LEU A 284 28.15 -3.72 3.60
C LEU A 284 28.52 -4.14 2.17
N SER A 285 29.81 -4.38 1.90
CA SER A 285 30.28 -4.89 0.60
C SER A 285 29.73 -6.31 0.31
N GLN A 286 29.61 -7.16 1.32
CA GLN A 286 29.01 -8.49 1.17
C GLN A 286 27.51 -8.43 0.86
N ILE A 287 26.80 -7.45 1.44
CA ILE A 287 25.37 -7.22 1.15
C ILE A 287 25.21 -6.72 -0.29
N GLU A 288 26.02 -5.77 -0.72
CA GLU A 288 25.93 -5.16 -2.05
C GLU A 288 26.20 -6.19 -3.18
N ASN A 289 27.08 -7.13 -2.96
CA ASN A 289 27.41 -8.19 -3.93
C ASN A 289 26.30 -9.24 -4.09
N ARG A 290 25.25 -9.24 -3.25
CA ARG A 290 24.10 -10.11 -3.42
C ARG A 290 23.16 -9.53 -4.48
N LYS A 291 22.88 -10.28 -5.56
CA LYS A 291 22.02 -9.86 -6.69
C LYS A 291 20.56 -9.51 -6.31
N THR A 292 20.17 -9.75 -5.07
CA THR A 292 18.82 -9.49 -4.52
C THR A 292 18.70 -8.15 -3.79
N ALA A 293 19.77 -7.38 -3.68
CA ALA A 293 19.79 -6.13 -2.90
C ALA A 293 18.94 -5.03 -3.57
N ARG A 294 17.67 -4.97 -3.21
CA ARG A 294 16.72 -3.87 -3.56
C ARG A 294 16.50 -2.93 -2.36
N HIS A 295 17.52 -2.62 -1.57
CA HIS A 295 17.25 -1.96 -0.29
C HIS A 295 17.72 -0.51 -0.25
N THR A 296 16.75 0.41 -0.28
CA THR A 296 16.88 1.84 0.06
C THR A 296 17.68 2.04 1.36
N SER A 297 17.45 1.19 2.36
CA SER A 297 18.14 1.28 3.65
C SER A 297 19.65 1.00 3.58
N THR A 298 20.10 0.10 2.71
CA THR A 298 21.53 -0.24 2.60
C THR A 298 22.34 0.93 2.02
N SER A 299 21.86 1.56 0.96
CA SER A 299 22.52 2.74 0.36
C SER A 299 22.56 3.92 1.34
N HIS A 300 21.51 4.10 2.14
CA HIS A 300 21.52 5.12 3.21
C HIS A 300 22.61 4.84 4.25
N VAL A 301 22.70 3.60 4.75
CA VAL A 301 23.73 3.23 5.71
C VAL A 301 25.13 3.35 5.12
N GLN A 302 25.34 2.93 3.87
CA GLN A 302 26.60 3.11 3.16
C GLN A 302 27.01 4.59 3.12
N SER A 303 26.06 5.50 2.87
CA SER A 303 26.34 6.94 2.88
C SER A 303 26.77 7.45 4.25
N LEU A 304 26.14 6.98 5.33
CA LEU A 304 26.47 7.37 6.69
C LEU A 304 27.85 6.85 7.13
N VAL A 305 28.19 5.62 6.77
CA VAL A 305 29.51 5.02 7.07
C VAL A 305 30.62 5.73 6.30
N ALA A 306 30.43 6.00 5.01
CA ALA A 306 31.37 6.76 4.20
C ALA A 306 31.58 8.19 4.73
N ALA A 307 30.50 8.87 5.11
CA ALA A 307 30.58 10.21 5.71
C ALA A 307 31.38 10.22 7.03
N LYS A 308 31.24 9.17 7.84
CA LYS A 308 32.01 9.01 9.09
C LYS A 308 33.53 8.90 8.83
N GLU A 309 33.91 8.28 7.73
CA GLU A 309 35.30 8.21 7.28
C GLU A 309 35.79 9.46 6.55
N LYS A 310 34.92 10.48 6.41
CA LYS A 310 35.19 11.70 5.66
C LYS A 310 35.36 11.46 4.13
N ASP A 311 34.94 10.30 3.64
CA ASP A 311 34.82 10.02 2.21
C ASP A 311 33.49 10.59 1.70
N TYR A 312 33.49 11.90 1.50
CA TYR A 312 32.26 12.63 1.11
C TYR A 312 31.82 12.33 -0.33
N GLU A 313 32.75 11.89 -1.19
CA GLU A 313 32.43 11.50 -2.56
C GLU A 313 31.59 10.22 -2.57
N GLN A 314 32.05 9.19 -1.88
CA GLN A 314 31.31 7.93 -1.72
C GLN A 314 30.00 8.14 -0.93
N ALA A 315 30.02 8.95 0.11
CA ALA A 315 28.83 9.28 0.87
C ALA A 315 27.74 9.92 -0.02
N TYR A 316 28.15 10.86 -0.88
CA TYR A 316 27.25 11.52 -1.81
C TYR A 316 26.72 10.55 -2.90
N TYR A 317 27.57 9.70 -3.44
CA TYR A 317 27.16 8.66 -4.39
C TYR A 317 26.06 7.75 -3.81
N TYR A 318 26.26 7.23 -2.60
CA TYR A 318 25.28 6.38 -1.96
C TYR A 318 24.00 7.12 -1.55
N LEU A 319 24.09 8.39 -1.18
CA LEU A 319 22.93 9.21 -0.88
C LEU A 319 22.04 9.43 -2.12
N GLN A 320 22.65 9.66 -3.28
CA GLN A 320 21.93 9.76 -4.54
C GLN A 320 21.24 8.44 -4.90
N LYS A 321 21.98 7.33 -4.81
CA LYS A 321 21.45 5.99 -5.05
C LYS A 321 20.23 5.70 -4.15
N ASN A 322 20.31 6.07 -2.87
CA ASN A 322 19.20 5.95 -1.92
C ASN A 322 17.99 6.80 -2.32
N ARG A 323 18.23 8.07 -2.71
CA ARG A 323 17.16 8.99 -3.14
C ARG A 323 16.42 8.46 -4.36
N ASP A 324 17.14 7.95 -5.35
CA ASP A 324 16.54 7.44 -6.58
C ASP A 324 15.69 6.20 -6.32
N GLN A 325 16.15 5.30 -5.44
CA GLN A 325 15.40 4.15 -4.97
C GLN A 325 14.14 4.56 -4.20
N LEU A 326 14.25 5.55 -3.30
CA LEU A 326 13.14 6.07 -2.51
C LEU A 326 12.07 6.72 -3.41
N ASN A 327 12.48 7.49 -4.40
CA ASN A 327 11.56 8.11 -5.36
C ASN A 327 10.74 7.07 -6.13
N ILE A 328 11.36 5.98 -6.57
CA ILE A 328 10.66 4.87 -7.24
C ILE A 328 9.64 4.24 -6.27
N GLU A 329 10.06 3.96 -5.04
CA GLU A 329 9.19 3.34 -4.04
C GLU A 329 7.99 4.25 -3.66
N VAL A 330 8.23 5.54 -3.47
CA VAL A 330 7.18 6.54 -3.18
C VAL A 330 6.20 6.65 -4.36
N GLN A 331 6.70 6.71 -5.58
CA GLN A 331 5.86 6.76 -6.78
C GLN A 331 5.00 5.48 -6.94
N GLU A 332 5.56 4.31 -6.66
CA GLU A 332 4.81 3.05 -6.68
C GLU A 332 3.70 3.04 -5.61
N ARG A 333 4.00 3.49 -4.39
CA ARG A 333 3.03 3.58 -3.29
C ARG A 333 1.91 4.58 -3.59
N LEU A 334 2.25 5.78 -4.09
CA LEU A 334 1.28 6.80 -4.46
C LEU A 334 0.37 6.32 -5.60
N ARG A 335 0.95 5.68 -6.62
CA ARG A 335 0.19 5.13 -7.75
C ARG A 335 -0.78 4.03 -7.31
N GLN A 336 -0.39 3.20 -6.34
CA GLN A 336 -1.27 2.14 -5.82
C GLN A 336 -2.37 2.69 -4.91
N SER A 337 -2.09 3.68 -4.07
CA SER A 337 -3.07 4.19 -3.10
C SER A 337 -4.16 5.05 -3.74
N SER A 338 -3.79 6.00 -4.60
CA SER A 338 -4.75 6.99 -5.13
C SER A 338 -5.72 6.40 -6.16
N VAL A 339 -5.20 5.64 -7.13
CA VAL A 339 -6.03 5.07 -8.21
C VAL A 339 -6.94 3.95 -7.69
N LYS A 340 -6.47 3.18 -6.70
CA LYS A 340 -7.24 2.06 -6.15
C LYS A 340 -8.26 2.48 -5.10
N ALA A 341 -7.93 3.39 -4.19
CA ALA A 341 -8.89 3.93 -3.23
C ALA A 341 -10.10 4.54 -3.96
N GLN A 342 -9.85 5.24 -5.05
CA GLN A 342 -10.90 5.82 -5.89
C GLN A 342 -11.74 4.75 -6.60
N ARG A 343 -11.12 3.68 -7.12
CA ARG A 343 -11.80 2.56 -7.77
C ARG A 343 -12.63 1.73 -6.78
N ASP A 344 -12.09 1.46 -5.59
CA ASP A 344 -12.75 0.61 -4.59
C ASP A 344 -13.87 1.37 -3.89
N TYR A 345 -13.71 2.67 -3.65
CA TYR A 345 -14.80 3.53 -3.24
C TYR A 345 -15.94 3.50 -4.27
N TYR A 346 -15.61 3.56 -5.55
CA TYR A 346 -16.60 3.47 -6.64
C TYR A 346 -17.26 2.08 -6.72
N LEU A 347 -16.51 1.00 -6.47
CA LEU A 347 -17.04 -0.37 -6.45
C LEU A 347 -17.93 -0.62 -5.23
N LEU A 348 -17.54 -0.14 -4.04
CA LEU A 348 -18.37 -0.18 -2.83
C LEU A 348 -19.68 0.61 -3.02
N GLN A 349 -19.58 1.79 -3.62
CA GLN A 349 -20.74 2.60 -3.97
C GLN A 349 -21.64 1.89 -4.99
N LYS A 350 -21.05 1.25 -6.00
CA LYS A 350 -21.78 0.46 -7.01
C LYS A 350 -22.45 -0.78 -6.40
N GLU A 351 -21.79 -1.49 -5.50
CA GLU A 351 -22.38 -2.63 -4.79
C GLU A 351 -23.50 -2.19 -3.82
N SER A 352 -23.29 -1.08 -3.11
CA SER A 352 -24.31 -0.45 -2.27
C SER A 352 -25.54 -0.05 -3.10
N LEU A 353 -25.32 0.59 -4.24
CA LEU A 353 -26.35 0.95 -5.20
C LEU A 353 -27.04 -0.29 -5.82
N GLN A 354 -26.30 -1.37 -6.08
CA GLN A 354 -26.88 -2.61 -6.59
C GLN A 354 -27.71 -3.36 -5.52
N LYS A 355 -27.27 -3.35 -4.25
CA LYS A 355 -28.09 -3.89 -3.14
C LYS A 355 -29.34 -3.03 -2.93
N GLU A 356 -29.19 -1.73 -2.96
CA GLU A 356 -30.29 -0.78 -2.87
C GLU A 356 -31.24 -0.92 -4.07
N ASN A 357 -30.72 -1.07 -5.28
CA ASN A 357 -31.54 -1.33 -6.47
C ASN A 357 -32.21 -2.71 -6.45
N ARG A 358 -31.57 -3.74 -5.87
CA ARG A 358 -32.23 -5.04 -5.66
C ARG A 358 -33.34 -4.96 -4.62
N MET A 359 -33.11 -4.30 -3.48
CA MET A 359 -34.16 -4.02 -2.50
C MET A 359 -35.28 -3.17 -3.11
N ARG A 360 -34.93 -2.14 -3.89
CA ARG A 360 -35.89 -1.31 -4.64
C ARG A 360 -36.68 -2.13 -5.65
N SER A 361 -36.07 -3.05 -6.38
CA SER A 361 -36.77 -3.95 -7.30
C SER A 361 -37.75 -4.88 -6.59
N TRP A 362 -37.38 -5.38 -5.40
CA TRP A 362 -38.29 -6.16 -4.56
C TRP A 362 -39.44 -5.31 -3.99
N ILE A 363 -39.13 -4.08 -3.56
CA ILE A 363 -40.14 -3.11 -3.08
C ILE A 363 -41.07 -2.70 -4.22
N ILE A 364 -40.52 -2.46 -5.41
CA ILE A 364 -41.31 -2.14 -6.63
C ILE A 364 -42.18 -3.34 -7.03
N ALA A 365 -41.65 -4.57 -6.99
CA ALA A 365 -42.44 -5.77 -7.27
C ALA A 365 -43.56 -5.99 -6.24
N LEU A 366 -43.33 -5.73 -4.98
CA LEU A 366 -44.34 -5.75 -3.91
C LEU A 366 -45.34 -4.60 -4.05
N LEU A 367 -44.88 -3.39 -4.43
CA LEU A 367 -45.76 -2.26 -4.72
C LEU A 367 -46.60 -2.47 -5.96
N LEU A 368 -46.06 -3.08 -7.02
CA LEU A 368 -46.81 -3.46 -8.21
C LEU A 368 -47.87 -4.54 -7.89
N LEU A 369 -47.57 -5.48 -7.01
CA LEU A 369 -48.55 -6.46 -6.51
C LEU A 369 -49.63 -5.79 -5.66
N LEU A 370 -49.26 -4.81 -4.82
CA LEU A 370 -50.23 -3.99 -4.04
C LEU A 370 -51.04 -3.04 -4.95
N ILE A 371 -50.42 -2.49 -6.00
CA ILE A 371 -51.10 -1.64 -7.00
C ILE A 371 -52.06 -2.46 -7.86
N ALA A 372 -51.70 -3.70 -8.22
CA ALA A 372 -52.64 -4.62 -8.89
C ALA A 372 -53.80 -4.97 -8.00
N ALA A 373 -53.62 -5.02 -6.67
CA ALA A 373 -54.66 -5.20 -5.69
C ALA A 373 -55.43 -3.89 -5.36
N ALA A 374 -54.79 -2.74 -5.60
CA ALA A 374 -55.29 -1.42 -5.22
C ALA A 374 -55.67 -0.53 -6.44
N ALA A 375 -55.97 -1.12 -7.58
CA ALA A 375 -56.27 -0.40 -8.86
C ALA A 375 -57.43 0.62 -8.74
N ILE A 376 -58.12 0.68 -7.60
CA ILE A 376 -59.22 1.62 -7.31
C ILE A 376 -58.73 2.93 -6.66
N ALA A 377 -57.50 2.96 -6.09
CA ALA A 377 -56.98 4.11 -5.36
C ALA A 377 -55.83 4.85 -6.11
N ALA A 378 -55.62 4.56 -7.38
CA ALA A 378 -54.41 4.86 -8.14
C ALA A 378 -54.03 6.34 -8.35
N GLY A 379 -54.97 7.27 -8.31
CA GLY A 379 -54.70 8.67 -8.69
C GLY A 379 -53.85 9.47 -7.66
N THR A 380 -54.02 9.18 -6.36
CA THR A 380 -53.35 9.94 -5.28
C THR A 380 -51.97 9.35 -4.92
N ILE A 381 -51.80 8.05 -5.14
CA ILE A 381 -50.54 7.37 -4.84
C ILE A 381 -49.46 7.70 -5.87
N ILE A 382 -49.86 7.82 -7.16
CA ILE A 382 -48.95 8.16 -8.26
C ILE A 382 -48.33 9.56 -8.06
N LYS A 383 -49.11 10.52 -7.56
CA LYS A 383 -48.64 11.88 -7.33
C LYS A 383 -47.58 11.90 -6.18
N ARG A 384 -47.84 11.19 -5.09
CA ARG A 384 -46.89 11.09 -3.96
C ARG A 384 -45.61 10.31 -4.34
N TYR A 385 -45.72 9.31 -5.22
CA TYR A 385 -44.55 8.55 -5.67
C TYR A 385 -43.62 9.41 -6.56
N ARG A 386 -44.17 10.23 -7.45
CA ARG A 386 -43.37 11.14 -8.29
C ARG A 386 -42.62 12.18 -7.48
N GLU A 387 -43.19 12.66 -6.39
CA GLU A 387 -42.52 13.62 -5.49
C GLU A 387 -41.38 12.97 -4.72
N LYS A 388 -41.53 11.70 -4.30
CA LYS A 388 -40.49 10.96 -3.57
C LYS A 388 -39.26 10.67 -4.45
N VAL A 389 -39.48 10.30 -5.72
CA VAL A 389 -38.38 10.07 -6.68
C VAL A 389 -37.66 11.39 -7.00
N ARG A 390 -38.37 12.50 -7.09
CA ARG A 390 -37.77 13.83 -7.30
C ARG A 390 -36.83 14.23 -6.15
N ARG A 391 -37.24 13.98 -4.91
CA ARG A 391 -36.39 14.25 -3.73
C ARG A 391 -35.16 13.33 -3.66
N GLN A 392 -35.31 12.07 -4.06
CA GLN A 392 -34.18 11.13 -4.09
C GLN A 392 -33.16 11.46 -5.20
N ASN A 393 -33.62 11.92 -6.35
CA ASN A 393 -32.74 12.38 -7.42
C ASN A 393 -32.02 13.68 -7.05
N GLN A 394 -32.66 14.57 -6.27
CA GLN A 394 -32.00 15.76 -5.72
C GLN A 394 -30.91 15.39 -4.71
N ALA A 395 -31.18 14.50 -3.77
CA ALA A 395 -30.18 14.03 -2.79
C ALA A 395 -29.00 13.29 -3.46
N LEU A 396 -29.26 12.56 -4.57
CA LEU A 396 -28.19 11.90 -5.33
C LEU A 396 -27.31 12.92 -6.07
N MET A 397 -27.91 13.98 -6.61
CA MET A 397 -27.16 15.08 -7.26
C MET A 397 -26.28 15.86 -6.24
N GLU A 398 -26.80 16.08 -5.03
CA GLU A 398 -26.01 16.69 -3.94
C GLU A 398 -24.82 15.81 -3.54
N ALA A 399 -25.01 14.48 -3.43
CA ALA A 399 -23.90 13.57 -3.10
C ALA A 399 -22.83 13.49 -4.21
N VAL A 400 -23.23 13.58 -5.48
CA VAL A 400 -22.28 13.64 -6.60
C VAL A 400 -21.51 14.99 -6.61
N GLN A 401 -22.17 16.06 -6.20
CA GLN A 401 -21.53 17.37 -6.13
C GLN A 401 -20.49 17.45 -5.00
N ASP A 402 -20.78 16.85 -3.84
CA ASP A 402 -19.85 16.73 -2.72
C ASP A 402 -18.60 15.87 -3.06
N LEU A 403 -18.77 14.87 -3.92
CA LEU A 403 -17.68 14.04 -4.42
C LEU A 403 -16.76 14.76 -5.41
N LEU A 404 -17.32 15.65 -6.22
CA LEU A 404 -16.54 16.49 -7.14
C LEU A 404 -15.71 17.52 -6.37
N GLU A 405 -16.26 18.07 -5.29
CA GLU A 405 -15.55 19.01 -4.42
C GLU A 405 -14.37 18.32 -3.69
N LYS A 406 -14.57 17.13 -3.15
CA LYS A 406 -13.47 16.34 -2.54
C LYS A 406 -12.37 15.91 -3.53
N ASN A 407 -12.73 15.68 -4.77
CA ASN A 407 -11.75 15.36 -5.81
C ASN A 407 -10.88 16.58 -6.16
N GLU A 408 -11.47 17.77 -6.12
CA GLU A 408 -10.73 19.03 -6.32
C GLU A 408 -9.76 19.31 -5.16
N ASP A 409 -10.17 19.04 -3.93
CA ASP A 409 -9.29 19.17 -2.74
C ASP A 409 -8.09 18.22 -2.82
N LEU A 410 -8.30 16.95 -3.20
CA LEU A 410 -7.21 15.98 -3.42
C LEU A 410 -6.25 16.42 -4.54
N ARG A 411 -6.79 17.01 -5.59
CA ARG A 411 -5.99 17.58 -6.68
C ARG A 411 -5.11 18.73 -6.20
N GLN A 412 -5.64 19.61 -5.34
CA GLN A 412 -4.89 20.73 -4.76
C GLN A 412 -3.77 20.24 -3.82
N GLU A 413 -4.05 19.21 -3.02
CA GLU A 413 -3.05 18.60 -2.15
C GLU A 413 -1.91 17.94 -2.96
N TYR A 414 -2.24 17.27 -4.07
CA TYR A 414 -1.24 16.70 -4.99
C TYR A 414 -0.38 17.79 -5.66
N ILE A 415 -0.99 18.90 -6.06
CA ILE A 415 -0.31 20.08 -6.61
C ILE A 415 0.68 20.65 -5.58
N HIS A 416 0.24 20.80 -4.32
CA HIS A 416 1.06 21.30 -3.22
C HIS A 416 2.28 20.39 -2.96
N LEU A 417 2.07 19.07 -2.92
CA LEU A 417 3.14 18.09 -2.74
C LEU A 417 4.17 18.14 -3.89
N GLY A 418 3.70 18.34 -5.12
CA GLY A 418 4.56 18.52 -6.29
C GLY A 418 5.44 19.77 -6.17
N GLN A 419 4.86 20.88 -5.73
CA GLN A 419 5.58 22.14 -5.51
C GLN A 419 6.62 22.03 -4.38
N GLU A 420 6.32 21.31 -3.30
CA GLU A 420 7.26 21.06 -2.20
C GLU A 420 8.50 20.28 -2.67
N ASN A 421 8.30 19.27 -3.51
CA ASN A 421 9.40 18.50 -4.08
C ASN A 421 10.32 19.35 -4.97
N PHE A 422 9.75 20.22 -5.80
CA PHE A 422 10.53 21.15 -6.61
C PHE A 422 11.22 22.23 -5.75
N LYS A 423 10.57 22.68 -4.67
CA LYS A 423 11.16 23.64 -3.72
C LYS A 423 12.37 23.01 -3.00
N ALA A 424 12.29 21.77 -2.56
CA ALA A 424 13.39 21.05 -1.91
C ALA A 424 14.61 20.93 -2.85
N LEU A 425 14.39 20.62 -4.14
CA LEU A 425 15.43 20.62 -5.17
C LEU A 425 16.03 22.01 -5.38
N SER A 426 15.20 23.04 -5.40
CA SER A 426 15.63 24.43 -5.54
C SER A 426 16.49 24.88 -4.35
N ASP A 427 16.14 24.48 -3.13
CA ASP A 427 16.90 24.80 -1.92
C ASP A 427 18.26 24.10 -1.89
N LEU A 428 18.33 22.87 -2.39
CA LEU A 428 19.59 22.14 -2.58
C LEU A 428 20.55 22.90 -3.51
N CYS A 429 20.04 23.36 -4.64
CA CYS A 429 20.82 24.14 -5.61
C CYS A 429 21.22 25.53 -5.05
N ASN A 430 20.35 26.18 -4.27
CA ASN A 430 20.70 27.45 -3.60
C ASN A 430 21.78 27.30 -2.53
N THR A 431 21.76 26.19 -1.78
CA THR A 431 22.79 25.89 -0.78
C THR A 431 24.14 25.67 -1.45
N TYR A 432 24.13 25.04 -2.63
CA TYR A 432 25.30 24.90 -3.47
C TYR A 432 25.87 26.28 -3.90
N TYR A 433 25.06 27.16 -4.46
CA TYR A 433 25.49 28.49 -4.90
C TYR A 433 26.02 29.37 -3.76
N LYS A 434 25.51 29.22 -2.55
CA LYS A 434 26.04 29.94 -1.37
C LYS A 434 27.46 29.53 -0.98
N ASN A 435 27.91 28.34 -1.41
CA ASN A 435 29.22 27.79 -1.08
C ASN A 435 30.24 27.92 -2.25
N GLU A 436 29.89 28.58 -3.34
CA GLU A 436 30.65 28.70 -4.60
C GLU A 436 31.95 29.52 -4.52
N GLY A 437 32.38 29.91 -3.35
CA GLY A 437 33.58 30.73 -3.17
C GLY A 437 34.88 29.98 -2.81
N ARG A 438 34.93 28.64 -2.80
CA ARG A 438 36.10 27.84 -2.42
C ARG A 438 36.57 26.90 -3.53
N ALA A 439 37.60 27.31 -4.16
CA ALA A 439 38.06 27.09 -5.51
C ALA A 439 38.56 25.71 -5.81
N SER A 440 38.34 24.61 -5.69
CA SER A 440 38.78 23.43 -6.52
C SER A 440 37.82 22.23 -6.52
N GLN A 441 36.95 22.10 -5.54
CA GLN A 441 35.95 21.01 -5.47
C GLN A 441 34.58 21.40 -6.05
N ALA A 442 34.32 22.68 -6.18
CA ALA A 442 33.05 23.23 -6.66
C ALA A 442 32.69 22.78 -8.09
N ASN A 443 33.66 22.72 -9.00
CA ASN A 443 33.42 22.37 -10.41
C ASN A 443 33.00 20.89 -10.60
N VAL A 444 33.52 19.98 -9.79
CA VAL A 444 33.17 18.54 -9.85
C VAL A 444 31.76 18.30 -9.32
N VAL A 445 31.47 18.89 -8.17
CA VAL A 445 30.13 18.81 -7.56
C VAL A 445 29.08 19.49 -8.45
N CYS A 446 29.44 20.57 -9.12
CA CYS A 446 28.59 21.26 -10.09
C CYS A 446 28.27 20.38 -11.30
N GLY A 447 29.27 19.68 -11.83
CA GLY A 447 29.09 18.73 -12.92
C GLY A 447 28.17 17.58 -12.54
N GLU A 448 28.31 17.05 -11.34
CA GLU A 448 27.51 15.94 -10.83
C GLU A 448 26.05 16.37 -10.53
N VAL A 449 25.85 17.53 -9.89
CA VAL A 449 24.49 18.10 -9.66
C VAL A 449 23.81 18.39 -11.00
N ARG A 450 24.54 18.96 -11.96
CA ARG A 450 24.03 19.20 -13.33
C ARG A 450 23.71 17.88 -14.05
N GLY A 451 24.54 16.84 -13.88
CA GLY A 451 24.31 15.49 -14.41
C GLY A 451 23.08 14.82 -13.81
N LEU A 452 22.84 15.02 -12.52
CA LEU A 452 21.64 14.52 -11.81
C LEU A 452 20.37 15.22 -12.27
N LEU A 453 20.39 16.54 -12.33
CA LEU A 453 19.27 17.35 -12.82
C LEU A 453 18.92 16.97 -14.27
N LYS A 454 19.95 16.66 -15.09
CA LYS A 454 19.76 16.13 -16.44
C LYS A 454 19.09 14.75 -16.44
N LYS A 455 19.52 13.82 -15.57
CA LYS A 455 18.89 12.49 -15.43
C LYS A 455 17.46 12.57 -14.93
N MET A 456 17.11 13.57 -14.13
CA MET A 456 15.74 13.84 -13.67
C MET A 456 14.84 14.50 -14.71
N GLY A 457 15.36 14.80 -15.92
CA GLY A 457 14.62 15.50 -16.96
C GLY A 457 14.48 17.00 -16.71
N LEU A 458 15.38 17.59 -15.93
CA LEU A 458 15.35 19.01 -15.54
C LEU A 458 16.41 19.86 -16.26
N GLY A 459 17.28 19.25 -17.07
CA GLY A 459 18.31 19.95 -17.84
C GLY A 459 17.72 20.76 -19.01
N ASN A 460 18.47 21.78 -19.47
CA ASN A 460 18.06 22.66 -20.55
C ASN A 460 17.75 21.94 -21.88
N ASP A 461 18.42 20.85 -22.14
CA ASP A 461 18.22 19.95 -23.29
C ASP A 461 16.97 19.04 -23.15
N GLN A 462 16.42 18.91 -21.94
CA GLN A 462 15.20 18.13 -21.67
C GLN A 462 14.02 19.01 -21.26
N TYR A 463 14.10 20.29 -21.51
CA TYR A 463 13.04 21.26 -21.22
C TYR A 463 11.63 20.84 -21.70
N PRO A 464 11.44 20.21 -22.88
CA PRO A 464 10.12 19.76 -23.30
C PRO A 464 9.48 18.77 -22.33
N VAL A 465 10.28 17.92 -21.68
CA VAL A 465 9.81 16.95 -20.68
C VAL A 465 9.37 17.67 -19.41
N LEU A 466 10.11 18.69 -18.98
CA LEU A 466 9.71 19.52 -17.84
C LEU A 466 8.42 20.29 -18.14
N GLU A 467 8.33 20.92 -19.32
CA GLU A 467 7.15 21.69 -19.72
C GLU A 467 5.91 20.78 -19.81
N GLN A 468 6.07 19.55 -20.30
CA GLN A 468 5.00 18.56 -20.28
C GLN A 468 4.55 18.23 -18.86
N ARG A 469 5.48 17.95 -17.92
CA ARG A 469 5.17 17.66 -16.51
C ARG A 469 4.47 18.84 -15.82
N VAL A 470 4.94 20.06 -16.06
CA VAL A 470 4.31 21.28 -15.53
C VAL A 470 2.90 21.45 -16.08
N ASN A 471 2.69 21.15 -17.36
CA ASN A 471 1.36 21.18 -17.96
C ASN A 471 0.44 20.08 -17.42
N GLU A 472 0.95 18.87 -17.19
CA GLU A 472 0.20 17.79 -16.57
C GLU A 472 -0.18 18.10 -15.11
N GLN A 473 0.72 18.75 -14.38
CA GLN A 473 0.56 19.07 -12.97
C GLN A 473 -0.36 20.28 -12.72
N PHE A 474 -0.33 21.28 -13.61
CA PHE A 474 -1.00 22.56 -13.44
C PHE A 474 -1.98 22.89 -14.58
N ASP A 475 -2.74 21.90 -15.03
CA ASP A 475 -3.85 22.06 -15.98
C ASP A 475 -3.47 22.83 -17.26
N GLN A 476 -2.43 22.36 -17.95
CA GLN A 476 -1.92 22.95 -19.19
C GLN A 476 -1.43 24.41 -19.06
N ILE A 477 -1.00 24.81 -17.87
CA ILE A 477 -0.67 26.19 -17.50
C ILE A 477 0.34 26.85 -18.45
N MET A 478 1.34 26.12 -18.93
CA MET A 478 2.34 26.65 -19.86
C MET A 478 1.76 26.86 -21.26
N LYS A 479 0.80 26.04 -21.70
CA LYS A 479 0.08 26.27 -22.96
C LYS A 479 -0.76 27.55 -22.87
N HIS A 480 -1.49 27.74 -21.77
CA HIS A 480 -2.23 28.97 -21.52
C HIS A 480 -1.31 30.17 -21.45
N PHE A 481 -0.18 30.02 -20.76
CA PHE A 481 0.81 31.09 -20.66
C PHE A 481 1.38 31.51 -22.02
N ARG A 482 1.75 30.56 -22.89
CA ARG A 482 2.23 30.85 -24.26
C ARG A 482 1.14 31.49 -25.13
N ALA A 483 -0.12 31.08 -24.99
CA ALA A 483 -1.24 31.63 -25.74
C ALA A 483 -1.58 33.06 -25.32
N GLU A 484 -1.52 33.35 -24.01
CA GLU A 484 -1.90 34.65 -23.44
C GLU A 484 -0.74 35.67 -23.47
N HIS A 485 0.50 35.22 -23.59
CA HIS A 485 1.71 36.04 -23.67
C HIS A 485 2.54 35.68 -24.92
N PRO A 486 2.00 35.84 -26.16
CA PRO A 486 2.73 35.57 -27.38
C PRO A 486 3.90 36.57 -27.57
N ASN A 487 4.81 36.30 -28.49
CA ASN A 487 5.89 37.20 -28.92
C ASN A 487 7.06 37.39 -27.93
N HIS A 488 7.29 36.42 -27.04
CA HIS A 488 8.51 36.37 -26.24
C HIS A 488 9.50 35.34 -26.81
N ARG A 489 10.80 35.48 -26.48
CA ARG A 489 11.84 34.51 -26.84
C ARG A 489 11.83 33.31 -25.89
N GLU A 490 12.34 32.18 -26.36
CA GLU A 490 12.39 30.92 -25.55
C GLU A 490 12.95 31.06 -24.13
N PRO A 491 14.02 31.86 -23.84
CA PRO A 491 14.48 32.03 -22.46
C PRO A 491 13.41 32.58 -21.51
N PHE A 492 12.46 33.36 -22.01
CA PHE A 492 11.34 33.88 -21.22
C PHE A 492 10.37 32.75 -20.81
N TYR A 493 9.97 31.90 -21.76
CA TYR A 493 9.06 30.79 -21.46
C TYR A 493 9.73 29.71 -20.61
N ARG A 494 10.99 29.39 -20.88
CA ARG A 494 11.75 28.42 -20.07
C ARG A 494 11.87 28.89 -18.63
N THR A 495 12.25 30.15 -18.42
CA THR A 495 12.32 30.74 -17.07
C THR A 495 10.95 30.69 -16.38
N THR A 496 9.86 31.00 -17.09
CA THR A 496 8.50 30.92 -16.55
C THR A 496 8.15 29.49 -16.12
N CYS A 497 8.45 28.50 -16.94
CA CYS A 497 8.19 27.10 -16.64
C CYS A 497 8.91 26.64 -15.36
N TYR A 498 10.19 27.00 -15.20
CA TYR A 498 10.92 26.70 -13.96
C TYR A 498 10.37 27.44 -12.74
N LEU A 499 9.89 28.69 -12.93
CA LEU A 499 9.25 29.45 -11.85
C LEU A 499 7.92 28.79 -11.42
N PHE A 500 7.10 28.34 -12.37
CA PHE A 500 5.87 27.62 -12.10
C PHE A 500 6.11 26.27 -11.43
N ALA A 501 7.22 25.62 -11.76
CA ALA A 501 7.70 24.42 -11.06
C ALA A 501 8.27 24.71 -9.65
N GLY A 502 8.33 25.97 -9.21
CA GLY A 502 8.78 26.38 -7.87
C GLY A 502 10.30 26.53 -7.70
N PHE A 503 11.08 26.56 -8.79
CA PHE A 503 12.53 26.71 -8.69
C PHE A 503 12.94 28.17 -8.33
N LYS A 504 13.96 28.29 -7.48
CA LYS A 504 14.55 29.59 -7.11
C LYS A 504 15.45 30.12 -8.22
N THR A 505 15.65 31.43 -8.27
CA THR A 505 16.41 32.16 -9.28
C THR A 505 17.79 31.55 -9.55
N ARG A 506 18.55 31.22 -8.52
CA ARG A 506 19.89 30.60 -8.64
C ARG A 506 19.85 29.21 -9.25
N THR A 507 18.85 28.43 -8.92
CA THR A 507 18.64 27.10 -9.53
C THR A 507 18.31 27.23 -11.00
N ILE A 508 17.47 28.19 -11.37
CA ILE A 508 17.10 28.48 -12.76
C ILE A 508 18.34 28.90 -13.57
N ALA A 509 19.19 29.76 -12.98
CA ALA A 509 20.44 30.19 -13.58
C ALA A 509 21.35 28.98 -13.90
N LEU A 510 21.49 28.05 -12.96
CA LEU A 510 22.22 26.81 -13.13
C LEU A 510 21.64 25.91 -14.23
N LEU A 511 20.30 25.75 -14.25
CA LEU A 511 19.60 24.88 -15.19
C LEU A 511 19.59 25.41 -16.62
N LEU A 512 19.50 26.73 -16.79
CA LEU A 512 19.48 27.40 -18.11
C LEU A 512 20.86 27.81 -18.62
N ASP A 513 21.90 27.66 -17.78
CA ASP A 513 23.28 28.10 -18.08
C ASP A 513 23.35 29.61 -18.39
N LEU A 514 22.62 30.42 -17.60
CA LEU A 514 22.52 31.87 -17.70
C LEU A 514 23.04 32.52 -16.41
N ASP A 515 23.49 33.79 -16.53
CA ASP A 515 23.88 34.57 -15.36
C ASP A 515 22.71 34.85 -14.42
N GLU A 516 22.96 34.84 -13.12
CA GLU A 516 21.94 35.06 -12.09
C GLU A 516 21.21 36.39 -12.30
N GLN A 517 21.94 37.45 -12.69
CA GLN A 517 21.36 38.77 -12.96
C GLN A 517 20.43 38.75 -14.18
N GLU A 518 20.73 37.92 -15.16
CA GLU A 518 19.88 37.75 -16.34
C GLU A 518 18.55 37.07 -15.97
N ILE A 519 18.59 36.07 -15.10
CA ILE A 519 17.36 35.46 -14.57
C ILE A 519 16.55 36.44 -13.74
N TYR A 520 17.19 37.29 -12.92
CA TYR A 520 16.48 38.37 -12.19
C TYR A 520 15.75 39.34 -13.14
N ARG A 521 16.41 39.70 -14.24
CA ARG A 521 15.79 40.56 -15.27
C ARG A 521 14.62 39.86 -15.97
N LEU A 522 14.79 38.55 -16.30
CA LEU A 522 13.70 37.78 -16.88
C LEU A 522 12.54 37.60 -15.93
N LYS A 523 12.78 37.31 -14.66
CA LYS A 523 11.74 37.18 -13.62
C LYS A 523 10.95 38.46 -13.45
N TRP A 524 11.63 39.62 -13.42
CA TRP A 524 10.96 40.91 -13.36
C TRP A 524 10.07 41.16 -14.59
N ARG A 525 10.60 40.83 -15.80
CA ARG A 525 9.84 40.98 -17.05
C ARG A 525 8.63 40.04 -17.10
N ILE A 526 8.76 38.81 -16.63
CA ILE A 526 7.67 37.84 -16.55
C ILE A 526 6.59 38.40 -15.60
N LYS A 527 6.97 38.81 -14.41
CA LYS A 527 6.04 39.37 -13.43
C LYS A 527 5.29 40.57 -13.98
N ASN A 528 6.00 41.54 -14.58
CA ASN A 528 5.37 42.71 -15.19
C ASN A 528 4.43 42.35 -16.35
N ALA A 529 4.83 41.39 -17.20
CA ALA A 529 3.98 40.94 -18.29
C ALA A 529 2.66 40.36 -17.77
N VAL A 530 2.72 39.52 -16.72
CA VAL A 530 1.54 38.94 -16.11
C VAL A 530 0.68 39.97 -15.37
N GLU A 531 1.29 40.90 -14.63
CA GLU A 531 0.55 41.95 -13.89
C GLU A 531 -0.17 42.91 -14.81
N GLN A 532 0.40 43.20 -15.99
CA GLN A 532 -0.19 44.14 -16.95
C GLN A 532 -1.22 43.49 -17.88
N ALA A 533 -1.15 42.18 -18.09
CA ALA A 533 -2.06 41.44 -18.93
C ALA A 533 -3.35 41.11 -18.17
N LYS A 534 -4.49 41.62 -18.65
CA LYS A 534 -5.81 41.23 -18.13
C LYS A 534 -6.30 39.96 -18.84
N THR A 535 -5.70 38.83 -18.48
CA THR A 535 -5.99 37.52 -19.10
C THR A 535 -6.80 36.61 -18.19
N SER A 536 -7.37 35.53 -18.73
CA SER A 536 -8.25 34.61 -18.00
C SER A 536 -7.52 33.88 -16.89
N HIS A 537 -6.22 33.53 -17.09
CA HIS A 537 -5.41 32.76 -16.15
C HIS A 537 -4.43 33.65 -15.34
N GLN A 538 -4.59 34.97 -15.36
CA GLN A 538 -3.69 35.93 -14.67
C GLN A 538 -3.50 35.56 -13.18
N LYS A 539 -4.59 35.20 -12.49
CA LYS A 539 -4.55 34.85 -11.06
C LYS A 539 -3.73 33.58 -10.81
N ASP A 540 -3.88 32.58 -11.67
CA ASP A 540 -3.15 31.30 -11.55
C ASP A 540 -1.65 31.51 -11.81
N PHE A 541 -1.30 32.31 -12.83
CA PHE A 541 0.08 32.67 -13.12
C PHE A 541 0.72 33.44 -11.95
N LEU A 542 0.02 34.40 -11.34
CA LEU A 542 0.53 35.12 -10.19
C LEU A 542 0.73 34.22 -8.97
N THR A 543 -0.20 33.32 -8.72
CA THR A 543 -0.10 32.35 -7.62
C THR A 543 1.15 31.48 -7.77
N LEU A 544 1.42 30.96 -8.97
CA LEU A 544 2.60 30.14 -9.23
C LEU A 544 3.92 30.94 -9.23
N LEU A 545 3.89 32.21 -9.64
CA LEU A 545 5.07 33.09 -9.62
C LEU A 545 5.47 33.56 -8.22
N THR A 546 4.49 33.70 -7.31
CA THR A 546 4.74 34.20 -5.95
C THR A 546 5.04 33.09 -4.96
N GLY A 547 4.62 31.84 -5.26
CA GLY A 547 4.68 30.70 -4.36
C GLY A 547 3.68 30.83 -3.20
N PRO A 548 3.41 29.78 -2.43
CA PRO A 548 2.65 29.93 -1.19
C PRO A 548 3.44 30.82 -0.23
N SER A 549 2.77 31.88 0.24
CA SER A 549 3.27 32.83 1.24
C SER A 549 3.53 32.16 2.58
#